data_142aa3d643b07c96d37d85a12aaad167
#
_entry.id   142aa3d643b07c96d37d85a12aaad167
#
_cell.length_a   1.000
_cell.length_b   1.000
_cell.length_c   1.000
_cell.angle_alpha   90.00
_cell.angle_beta   90.00
_cell.angle_gamma   90.00
#
_symmetry.space_group_name_H-M   'P 1'
#
loop_
_entity.id
_entity.type
_entity.pdbx_description
1 polymer ?
#
loop_
_entity_poly.entity_id
_entity_poly.type
_entity_poly.pdbx_seq_one_letter_code
_entity_poly.pdbx_strand_id
1 'polypeptide(L)'
;MPELYQLDSRRRKIVEEIDAIRSMRIGTLSGRYNKVKNKKGEEVRNGPYQILTRKGIDNRTFSESISEKDAPRIKEEVGNYKRFRQLADEYAEICEKLSQLAGS
;
A
#
# COMPACT_ATOMS: atom_id res chain seq x y z
N MET A 1 30.33 12.94 12.70
CA MET A 1 30.20 13.49 11.35
C MET A 1 28.77 13.90 11.10
N PRO A 2 28.55 15.10 10.47
CA PRO A 2 27.19 15.56 10.20
C PRO A 2 26.35 14.57 9.40
N GLU A 3 26.98 13.90 8.42
CA GLU A 3 26.27 12.93 7.58
C GLU A 3 25.76 11.72 8.38
N LEU A 4 26.59 11.18 9.27
CA LEU A 4 26.17 10.07 10.14
C LEU A 4 25.01 10.48 11.05
N TYR A 5 25.08 11.67 11.60
CA TYR A 5 24.02 12.19 12.45
C TYR A 5 22.71 12.34 11.70
N GLN A 6 22.77 12.92 10.49
CA GLN A 6 21.59 13.12 9.66
C GLN A 6 20.95 11.78 9.25
N LEU A 7 21.78 10.82 8.87
CA LEU A 7 21.28 9.49 8.48
C LEU A 7 20.63 8.78 9.67
N ASP A 8 21.28 8.81 10.83
CA ASP A 8 20.71 8.15 12.00
C ASP A 8 19.44 8.84 12.49
N SER A 9 19.40 10.15 12.43
CA SER A 9 18.20 10.92 12.79
C SER A 9 17.03 10.57 11.86
N ARG A 10 17.26 10.49 10.54
CA ARG A 10 16.24 10.10 9.59
C ARG A 10 15.79 8.67 9.82
N ARG A 11 16.72 7.76 10.10
CA ARG A 11 16.41 6.35 10.40
C ARG A 11 15.41 6.23 11.54
N ARG A 12 15.67 6.96 12.63
CA ARG A 12 14.78 6.98 13.80
C ARG A 12 13.40 7.54 13.47
N LYS A 13 13.37 8.60 12.67
CA LYS A 13 12.12 9.23 12.27
C LYS A 13 11.27 8.30 11.41
N ILE A 14 11.91 7.52 10.54
CA ILE A 14 11.20 6.52 9.73
C ILE A 14 10.52 5.49 10.63
N VAL A 15 11.18 5.03 11.67
CA VAL A 15 10.58 4.09 12.63
C VAL A 15 9.33 4.69 13.27
N GLU A 16 9.39 5.97 13.65
CA GLU A 16 8.24 6.68 14.20
C GLU A 16 7.09 6.77 13.20
N GLU A 17 7.40 7.06 11.94
CA GLU A 17 6.40 7.13 10.87
C GLU A 17 5.75 5.78 10.61
N ILE A 18 6.54 4.70 10.62
CA ILE A 18 6.04 3.34 10.48
C ILE A 18 5.13 2.98 11.66
N ASP A 19 5.57 3.31 12.86
CA ASP A 19 4.79 3.03 14.07
C ASP A 19 3.44 3.75 14.08
N ALA A 20 3.34 4.88 13.42
CA ALA A 20 2.10 5.63 13.30
C ALA A 20 1.08 4.97 12.37
N ILE A 21 1.52 4.06 11.50
CA ILE A 21 0.63 3.31 10.62
C ILE A 21 0.00 2.18 11.44
N ARG A 22 -1.31 2.22 11.61
CA ARG A 22 -2.00 1.25 12.47
C ARG A 22 -2.66 0.11 11.71
N SER A 23 -3.05 0.35 10.49
CA SER A 23 -3.69 -0.67 9.67
C SER A 23 -3.29 -0.50 8.23
N MET A 24 -3.18 -1.61 7.52
CA MET A 24 -2.85 -1.61 6.10
C MET A 24 -3.43 -2.84 5.43
N ARG A 25 -3.66 -2.73 4.12
CA ARG A 25 -4.06 -3.86 3.30
C ARG A 25 -3.07 -3.99 2.16
N ILE A 26 -2.61 -5.21 1.96
CA ILE A 26 -1.67 -5.53 0.89
C ILE A 26 -2.47 -5.79 -0.37
N GLY A 27 -2.14 -5.10 -1.46
CA GLY A 27 -2.77 -5.33 -2.74
C GLY A 27 -3.01 -4.06 -3.51
N THR A 28 -3.74 -4.21 -4.61
CA THR A 28 -4.14 -3.11 -5.49
C THR A 28 -5.66 -3.05 -5.53
N LEU A 29 -6.19 -1.86 -5.26
CA LEU A 29 -7.62 -1.62 -5.34
C LEU A 29 -7.96 -1.09 -6.72
N SER A 30 -8.91 -1.73 -7.40
CA SER A 30 -9.35 -1.31 -8.73
C SER A 30 -10.87 -1.27 -8.80
N GLY A 31 -11.38 -0.33 -9.60
CA GLY A 31 -12.80 -0.24 -9.85
C GLY A 31 -13.17 -1.00 -11.12
N ARG A 32 -14.27 -1.71 -11.08
CA ARG A 32 -14.82 -2.42 -12.24
C ARG A 32 -16.29 -2.10 -12.40
N TYR A 33 -16.72 -2.07 -13.64
CA TYR A 33 -18.12 -1.87 -14.01
C TYR A 33 -18.65 -3.13 -14.67
N ASN A 34 -19.85 -3.53 -14.31
CA ASN A 34 -20.56 -4.59 -15.02
C ASN A 34 -21.63 -3.96 -15.88
N LYS A 35 -21.79 -4.49 -17.10
CA LYS A 35 -22.89 -4.13 -17.98
C LYS A 35 -24.06 -5.06 -17.66
N VAL A 36 -25.17 -4.49 -17.26
CA VAL A 36 -26.39 -5.24 -16.99
C VAL A 36 -27.55 -4.60 -17.77
N LYS A 37 -28.56 -5.39 -18.13
CA LYS A 37 -29.78 -4.87 -18.75
C LYS A 37 -30.75 -4.51 -17.63
N ASN A 38 -31.35 -3.33 -17.73
CA ASN A 38 -32.39 -2.92 -16.81
C ASN A 38 -33.73 -3.56 -17.23
N LYS A 39 -34.81 -3.26 -16.51
CA LYS A 39 -36.15 -3.78 -16.78
C LYS A 39 -36.66 -3.39 -18.15
N LYS A 40 -36.15 -2.31 -18.76
CA LYS A 40 -36.52 -1.83 -20.09
C LYS A 40 -35.67 -2.45 -21.19
N GLY A 41 -34.72 -3.31 -20.85
CA GLY A 41 -33.82 -3.94 -21.81
C GLY A 41 -32.63 -3.07 -22.22
N GLU A 42 -32.44 -1.94 -21.59
CA GLU A 42 -31.34 -1.03 -21.88
C GLU A 42 -30.07 -1.49 -21.12
N GLU A 43 -28.89 -1.39 -21.78
CA GLU A 43 -27.63 -1.64 -21.12
C GLU A 43 -27.33 -0.49 -20.17
N VAL A 44 -27.10 -0.83 -18.90
CA VAL A 44 -26.65 0.12 -17.89
C VAL A 44 -25.37 -0.40 -17.24
N ARG A 45 -24.50 0.52 -16.86
CA ARG A 45 -23.31 0.17 -16.09
C ARG A 45 -23.70 0.08 -14.62
N ASN A 46 -23.35 -1.03 -14.01
CA ASN A 46 -23.53 -1.23 -12.60
C ASN A 46 -22.15 -1.19 -11.93
N GLY A 47 -22.00 -0.34 -10.94
CA GLY A 47 -20.73 -0.16 -10.26
C GLY A 47 -20.38 1.32 -10.07
N PRO A 48 -19.11 1.69 -9.77
CA PRO A 48 -17.96 0.77 -9.79
C PRO A 48 -17.96 -0.21 -8.62
N TYR A 49 -17.62 -1.45 -8.94
CA TYR A 49 -17.29 -2.43 -7.90
C TYR A 49 -15.81 -2.33 -7.59
N GLN A 50 -15.48 -2.26 -6.32
CA GLN A 50 -14.08 -2.20 -5.88
C GLN A 50 -13.60 -3.62 -5.63
N ILE A 51 -12.45 -3.96 -6.21
CA ILE A 51 -11.84 -5.26 -6.06
C ILE A 51 -10.41 -5.08 -5.58
N LEU A 52 -10.09 -5.71 -4.45
CA LEU A 52 -8.74 -5.74 -3.91
C LEU A 52 -8.07 -7.01 -4.41
N THR A 53 -6.96 -6.85 -5.13
CA THR A 53 -6.20 -7.97 -5.70
C THR A 53 -4.81 -7.99 -5.11
N ARG A 54 -4.37 -9.19 -4.67
CA ARG A 54 -3.01 -9.37 -4.15
C ARG A 54 -2.46 -10.72 -4.60
N LYS A 55 -1.13 -10.81 -4.68
CA LYS A 55 -0.45 -12.08 -4.93
C LYS A 55 -0.04 -12.71 -3.61
N GLY A 56 -0.33 -14.00 -3.46
CA GLY A 56 0.13 -14.78 -2.33
C GLY A 56 1.55 -15.28 -2.51
N ILE A 57 2.04 -16.02 -1.52
CA ILE A 57 3.41 -16.51 -1.47
C ILE A 57 3.76 -17.42 -2.66
N ASP A 58 2.80 -18.16 -3.16
CA ASP A 58 2.96 -19.12 -4.26
C ASP A 58 2.58 -18.53 -5.63
N ASN A 59 2.62 -17.22 -5.78
CA ASN A 59 2.23 -16.48 -6.99
C ASN A 59 0.74 -16.58 -7.36
N ARG A 60 -0.08 -17.15 -6.51
CA ARG A 60 -1.52 -17.16 -6.74
C ARG A 60 -2.08 -15.77 -6.52
N THR A 61 -3.02 -15.40 -7.39
CA THR A 61 -3.71 -14.13 -7.27
C THR A 61 -5.00 -14.34 -6.48
N PHE A 62 -5.16 -13.54 -5.42
CA PHE A 62 -6.37 -13.53 -4.62
C PHE A 62 -7.11 -12.22 -4.90
N SER A 63 -8.42 -12.32 -5.08
CA SER A 63 -9.27 -11.15 -5.31
C SER A 63 -10.40 -11.15 -4.29
N GLU A 64 -10.69 -9.96 -3.78
CA GLU A 64 -11.73 -9.76 -2.77
C GLU A 64 -12.60 -8.58 -3.21
N SER A 65 -13.91 -8.79 -3.24
CA SER A 65 -14.85 -7.71 -3.49
C SER A 65 -14.97 -6.83 -2.25
N ILE A 66 -14.82 -5.53 -2.45
CA ILE A 66 -14.91 -4.55 -1.37
C ILE A 66 -16.23 -3.80 -1.50
N SER A 67 -17.02 -3.77 -0.44
CA SER A 67 -18.30 -3.06 -0.44
C SER A 67 -18.06 -1.56 -0.63
N GLU A 68 -19.05 -0.89 -1.16
CA GLU A 68 -19.04 0.56 -1.34
C GLU A 68 -18.81 1.27 0.00
N LYS A 69 -19.39 0.73 1.07
CA LYS A 69 -19.23 1.26 2.42
C LYS A 69 -17.78 1.18 2.90
N ASP A 70 -17.09 0.09 2.60
CA ASP A 70 -15.73 -0.15 3.06
C ASP A 70 -14.66 0.42 2.14
N ALA A 71 -15.01 0.76 0.91
CA ALA A 71 -14.03 1.19 -0.10
C ALA A 71 -13.14 2.34 0.35
N PRO A 72 -13.66 3.42 0.96
CA PRO A 72 -12.78 4.52 1.43
C PRO A 72 -11.76 4.07 2.45
N ARG A 73 -12.16 3.22 3.39
CA ARG A 73 -11.26 2.69 4.42
C ARG A 73 -10.19 1.80 3.81
N ILE A 74 -10.58 0.90 2.92
CA ILE A 74 -9.65 -0.01 2.25
C ILE A 74 -8.67 0.76 1.38
N LYS A 75 -9.13 1.81 0.69
CA LYS A 75 -8.27 2.67 -0.10
C LYS A 75 -7.19 3.33 0.76
N GLU A 76 -7.57 3.81 1.92
CA GLU A 76 -6.62 4.38 2.87
C GLU A 76 -5.62 3.33 3.35
N GLU A 77 -6.09 2.14 3.69
CA GLU A 77 -5.22 1.06 4.17
C GLU A 77 -4.26 0.55 3.10
N VAL A 78 -4.69 0.52 1.84
CA VAL A 78 -3.79 0.21 0.70
C VAL A 78 -2.73 1.31 0.55
N GLY A 79 -3.12 2.57 0.68
CA GLY A 79 -2.19 3.70 0.68
C GLY A 79 -1.17 3.61 1.82
N ASN A 80 -1.63 3.19 2.99
CA ASN A 80 -0.75 2.97 4.14
C ASN A 80 0.30 1.89 3.87
N TYR A 81 -0.08 0.82 3.17
CA TYR A 81 0.87 -0.23 2.78
C TYR A 81 1.93 0.31 1.81
N LYS A 82 1.51 1.11 0.83
CA LYS A 82 2.46 1.74 -0.09
C LYS A 82 3.42 2.65 0.65
N ARG A 83 2.92 3.42 1.58
CA ARG A 83 3.74 4.30 2.43
C ARG A 83 4.73 3.50 3.25
N PHE A 84 4.27 2.40 3.86
CA PHE A 84 5.13 1.48 4.62
C PHE A 84 6.27 0.95 3.75
N ARG A 85 5.97 0.53 2.53
CA ARG A 85 6.99 0.00 1.61
C ARG A 85 8.03 1.05 1.27
N GLN A 86 7.61 2.28 1.01
CA GLN A 86 8.53 3.38 0.73
C GLN A 86 9.42 3.68 1.94
N LEU A 87 8.85 3.71 3.12
CA LEU A 87 9.60 3.94 4.36
C LEU A 87 10.58 2.80 4.64
N ALA A 88 10.17 1.56 4.42
CA ALA A 88 11.04 0.40 4.61
C ALA A 88 12.21 0.41 3.64
N ASP A 89 11.97 0.76 2.38
CA ASP A 89 13.03 0.85 1.38
C ASP A 89 14.02 1.96 1.73
N GLU A 90 13.52 3.11 2.15
CA GLU A 90 14.38 4.21 2.60
C GLU A 90 15.20 3.82 3.84
N TYR A 91 14.58 3.14 4.77
CA TYR A 91 15.26 2.64 5.97
C TYR A 91 16.42 1.72 5.59
N ALA A 92 16.16 0.78 4.68
CA ALA A 92 17.19 -0.15 4.23
C ALA A 92 18.36 0.57 3.54
N GLU A 93 18.07 1.57 2.71
CA GLU A 93 19.10 2.37 2.04
C GLU A 93 19.95 3.15 3.05
N ILE A 94 19.32 3.70 4.08
CA ILE A 94 20.04 4.42 5.13
C ILE A 94 20.95 3.47 5.89
N CYS A 95 20.46 2.30 6.27
CA CYS A 95 21.25 1.29 6.97
C CYS A 95 22.45 0.84 6.14
N GLU A 96 22.27 0.70 4.83
CA GLU A 96 23.36 0.35 3.93
C GLU A 96 24.43 1.43 3.89
N LYS A 97 24.02 2.71 3.81
CA LYS A 97 24.96 3.83 3.85
C LYS A 97 25.70 3.89 5.18
N LEU A 98 25.01 3.65 6.29
CA LEU A 98 25.65 3.61 7.61
C LEU A 98 26.69 2.48 7.68
N SER A 99 26.37 1.32 7.10
CA SER A 99 27.30 0.21 7.02
C SER A 99 28.55 0.57 6.21
N GLN A 100 28.37 1.24 5.07
CA GLN A 100 29.47 1.66 4.21
C GLN A 100 30.37 2.67 4.92
N LEU A 101 29.79 3.63 5.63
CA LEU A 101 30.53 4.63 6.39
C LEU A 101 31.30 4.02 7.55
N ALA A 102 30.75 3.01 8.21
CA ALA A 102 31.40 2.31 9.30
C ALA A 102 32.56 1.43 8.82
N GLY A 103 32.49 0.95 7.57
CA GLY A 103 33.52 0.08 7.00
C GLY A 103 34.68 0.79 6.32
N SER A 104 34.64 2.14 6.24
CA SER A 104 35.68 2.90 5.55
C SER A 104 36.73 3.47 6.48
#